data_6f86b86bc977eeb930acb77e4c879026
#
_entry.id   6f86b86bc977eeb930acb77e4c879026
#
_cell.length_a   1.000
_cell.length_b   1.000
_cell.length_c   1.000
_cell.angle_alpha   90.00
_cell.angle_beta   90.00
_cell.angle_gamma   90.00
#
_symmetry.space_group_name_H-M   'P 1'
#
loop_
_entity.id
_entity.type
_entity.pdbx_description
1 polymer ?
#
loop_
_entity_poly.entity_id
_entity_poly.type
_entity_poly.pdbx_seq_one_letter_code
_entity_poly.pdbx_strand_id
1 'polypeptide(L)'
;KIYRRMNQVFDKTKKILVCGPTANSINFLNGAWSRTWSGQEENYNDTNKATILDAIIEKAGKNNVHYGQGTSFTEDINIDSTVFLSQECDIIIACIGEKPATEKPSDIEELELSEVQLKLIKNLAATGKPIVLLLLEGRPRIIREIEVLSKAIIMAYLPGQEGGKAIADLLFGDCNPSGRLPYTYPRYSGSILKSNYKG
;
A
#
# COMPACT_ATOMS: atom_id res chain seq x y z
N LYS A 1 -6.31 -15.79 -5.71
CA LYS A 1 -4.97 -15.58 -6.32
C LYS A 1 -4.59 -14.12 -6.19
N ILE A 2 -4.05 -13.71 -5.04
CA ILE A 2 -3.62 -12.33 -4.76
C ILE A 2 -2.23 -12.05 -5.36
N TYR A 3 -1.53 -13.07 -5.80
CA TYR A 3 -0.26 -12.95 -6.53
C TYR A 3 -0.49 -13.10 -8.03
N ARG A 4 -0.79 -12.01 -8.73
CA ARG A 4 -0.45 -11.94 -10.16
C ARG A 4 1.05 -11.68 -10.19
N ARG A 5 1.81 -12.62 -10.79
CA ARG A 5 3.25 -12.47 -11.00
C ARG A 5 3.54 -11.09 -11.55
N MET A 6 4.31 -10.30 -10.82
CA MET A 6 5.03 -9.19 -11.40
C MET A 6 6.11 -9.78 -12.30
N ASN A 7 5.76 -10.07 -13.56
CA ASN A 7 6.72 -10.51 -14.55
C ASN A 7 7.54 -9.34 -15.13
N GLN A 8 7.44 -8.17 -14.57
CA GLN A 8 8.21 -7.00 -14.98
C GLN A 8 8.83 -6.36 -13.74
N VAL A 9 10.13 -6.50 -13.64
CA VAL A 9 10.99 -5.58 -12.90
C VAL A 9 10.64 -4.18 -13.36
N PHE A 10 10.43 -3.27 -12.42
CA PHE A 10 10.19 -1.86 -12.77
C PHE A 10 11.40 -1.33 -13.53
N ASP A 11 11.16 -0.87 -14.74
CA ASP A 11 12.19 -0.17 -15.52
C ASP A 11 12.42 1.19 -14.88
N LYS A 12 13.66 1.47 -14.49
CA LYS A 12 14.08 2.73 -13.86
C LYS A 12 13.87 3.97 -14.75
N THR A 13 13.64 3.77 -16.05
CA THR A 13 13.35 4.84 -17.00
C THR A 13 11.88 5.25 -17.04
N LYS A 14 11.01 4.48 -16.41
CA LYS A 14 9.58 4.73 -16.36
C LYS A 14 9.22 5.82 -15.38
N LYS A 15 8.24 6.65 -15.75
CA LYS A 15 7.65 7.63 -14.85
C LYS A 15 6.64 6.93 -13.94
N ILE A 16 6.81 7.12 -12.65
CA ILE A 16 6.07 6.44 -11.58
C ILE A 16 5.27 7.47 -10.80
N LEU A 17 3.96 7.27 -10.67
CA LEU A 17 3.18 7.94 -9.65
C LEU A 17 3.21 7.10 -8.37
N VAL A 18 3.62 7.69 -7.27
CA VAL A 18 3.46 7.14 -5.93
C VAL A 18 2.35 7.91 -5.23
N CYS A 19 1.37 7.21 -4.67
CA CYS A 19 0.22 7.86 -4.02
C CYS A 19 -0.32 7.03 -2.85
N GLY A 20 -1.28 7.60 -2.13
CA GLY A 20 -1.96 6.96 -1.01
C GLY A 20 -1.41 7.39 0.36
N PRO A 21 -2.20 7.14 1.43
CA PRO A 21 -1.93 7.66 2.77
C PRO A 21 -0.66 7.11 3.41
N THR A 22 -0.19 5.93 3.00
CA THR A 22 0.96 5.27 3.61
C THR A 22 2.26 5.45 2.83
N ALA A 23 2.22 6.16 1.69
CA ALA A 23 3.34 6.30 0.77
C ALA A 23 4.54 7.05 1.38
N ASN A 24 4.25 8.14 2.08
CA ASN A 24 5.26 9.07 2.59
C ASN A 24 5.20 9.18 4.12
N SER A 25 5.26 8.05 4.81
CA SER A 25 5.27 8.00 6.27
C SER A 25 6.01 6.76 6.77
N ILE A 26 6.96 6.96 7.66
CA ILE A 26 7.61 5.87 8.41
C ILE A 26 6.63 5.28 9.42
N ASN A 27 5.78 6.14 9.98
CA ASN A 27 4.86 5.77 11.03
C ASN A 27 3.93 4.63 10.63
N PHE A 28 3.42 4.68 9.39
CA PHE A 28 2.50 3.68 8.87
C PHE A 28 3.19 2.38 8.38
N LEU A 29 4.51 2.31 8.42
CA LEU A 29 5.27 1.07 8.25
C LEU A 29 5.36 0.29 9.56
N ASN A 30 5.19 0.95 10.70
CA ASN A 30 5.25 0.35 12.02
C ASN A 30 3.94 -0.35 12.38
N GLY A 31 4.02 -1.34 13.26
CA GLY A 31 2.88 -1.90 13.95
C GLY A 31 2.74 -1.34 15.37
N ALA A 32 1.63 -1.63 16.02
CA ALA A 32 1.51 -1.46 17.46
C ALA A 32 2.63 -2.20 18.19
N TRP A 33 3.03 -1.69 19.35
CA TRP A 33 4.17 -2.18 20.15
C TRP A 33 5.55 -2.08 19.46
N SER A 34 5.65 -1.35 18.34
CA SER A 34 6.92 -1.14 17.59
C SER A 34 7.64 0.03 18.17
N ARG A 35 7.70 0.64 19.05
CA ARG A 35 8.35 1.76 19.74
C ARG A 35 7.49 2.27 20.89
N THR A 36 6.20 2.41 20.59
CA THR A 36 5.20 2.83 21.55
C THR A 36 4.03 1.87 21.53
N TRP A 37 3.11 2.00 22.46
CA TRP A 37 1.94 1.14 22.56
C TRP A 37 1.07 1.17 21.29
N SER A 38 0.76 2.35 20.77
CA SER A 38 -0.07 2.48 19.56
C SER A 38 0.71 2.29 18.26
N GLY A 39 2.02 2.53 18.27
CA GLY A 39 2.86 2.58 17.08
C GLY A 39 2.61 3.81 16.21
N GLN A 40 1.88 4.82 16.70
CA GLN A 40 1.46 5.97 15.90
C GLN A 40 2.24 7.27 16.22
N GLU A 41 3.15 7.23 17.18
CA GLU A 41 3.88 8.43 17.63
C GLU A 41 5.15 8.66 16.80
N GLU A 42 5.12 9.65 15.95
CA GLU A 42 6.20 9.98 14.99
C GLU A 42 7.52 10.32 15.65
N ASN A 43 7.49 10.90 16.86
CA ASN A 43 8.69 11.33 17.59
C ASN A 43 9.65 10.17 17.92
N TYR A 44 9.19 8.94 17.87
CA TYR A 44 9.99 7.74 18.14
C TYR A 44 10.52 7.07 16.86
N ASN A 45 10.24 7.62 15.69
CA ASN A 45 10.78 7.10 14.45
C ASN A 45 12.24 7.51 14.27
N ASP A 46 13.03 6.61 13.71
CA ASP A 46 14.43 6.90 13.37
C ASP A 46 14.46 7.86 12.16
N THR A 47 15.16 8.97 12.30
CA THR A 47 15.22 10.03 11.28
C THR A 47 16.02 9.65 10.03
N ASN A 48 16.78 8.55 10.08
CA ASN A 48 17.61 8.06 8.98
C ASN A 48 16.94 6.92 8.18
N LYS A 49 15.66 6.70 8.38
CA LYS A 49 14.88 5.68 7.65
C LYS A 49 14.14 6.31 6.47
N ALA A 50 13.99 5.52 5.41
CA ALA A 50 13.33 5.94 4.19
C ALA A 50 11.84 5.55 4.21
N THR A 51 10.98 6.48 3.81
CA THR A 51 9.59 6.16 3.46
C THR A 51 9.56 5.29 2.19
N ILE A 52 8.41 4.76 1.83
CA ILE A 52 8.23 4.06 0.53
C ILE A 52 8.56 5.04 -0.61
N LEU A 53 8.08 6.27 -0.53
CA LEU A 53 8.35 7.31 -1.51
C LEU A 53 9.85 7.60 -1.64
N ASP A 54 10.56 7.80 -0.53
CA ASP A 54 12.00 8.06 -0.54
C ASP A 54 12.78 6.92 -1.18
N ALA A 55 12.45 5.68 -0.82
CA ALA A 55 13.13 4.51 -1.35
C ALA A 55 12.87 4.30 -2.85
N ILE A 56 11.67 4.61 -3.34
CA ILE A 56 11.37 4.59 -4.77
C ILE A 56 12.12 5.70 -5.51
N ILE A 57 12.21 6.90 -4.93
CA ILE A 57 13.00 8.01 -5.49
C ILE A 57 14.47 7.63 -5.56
N GLU A 58 15.01 6.98 -4.53
CA GLU A 58 16.41 6.50 -4.52
C GLU A 58 16.69 5.52 -5.68
N LYS A 59 15.73 4.63 -5.97
CA LYS A 59 15.86 3.61 -7.03
C LYS A 59 15.65 4.16 -8.45
N ALA A 60 14.63 4.98 -8.65
CA ALA A 60 14.20 5.44 -9.98
C ALA A 60 14.78 6.80 -10.37
N GLY A 61 15.27 7.57 -9.39
CA GLY A 61 15.66 8.96 -9.56
C GLY A 61 14.47 9.93 -9.43
N LYS A 62 14.72 11.08 -8.81
CA LYS A 62 13.69 12.08 -8.47
C LYS A 62 12.87 12.54 -9.67
N ASN A 63 13.50 12.66 -10.84
CA ASN A 63 12.83 13.15 -12.06
C ASN A 63 11.85 12.15 -12.67
N ASN A 64 11.89 10.89 -12.24
CA ASN A 64 11.02 9.81 -12.69
C ASN A 64 9.89 9.50 -11.72
N VAL A 65 9.84 10.18 -10.58
CA VAL A 65 8.82 9.91 -9.54
C VAL A 65 7.98 11.15 -9.29
N HIS A 66 6.69 11.02 -9.50
CA HIS A 66 5.68 11.99 -9.11
C HIS A 66 5.01 11.51 -7.81
N TYR A 67 4.64 12.44 -6.96
CA TYR A 67 3.94 12.13 -5.72
C TYR A 67 2.67 12.96 -5.59
N GLY A 68 1.58 12.28 -5.29
CA GLY A 68 0.32 12.88 -4.90
C GLY A 68 -0.32 12.03 -3.80
N GLN A 69 -0.54 12.58 -2.62
CA GLN A 69 -1.12 11.81 -1.53
C GLN A 69 -2.49 11.25 -1.90
N GLY A 70 -3.34 12.05 -2.59
CA GLY A 70 -4.69 11.69 -3.00
C GLY A 70 -5.67 11.68 -1.85
N THR A 71 -5.40 10.88 -0.83
CA THR A 71 -6.31 10.71 0.32
C THR A 71 -5.54 10.50 1.61
N SER A 72 -6.16 10.84 2.73
CA SER A 72 -5.84 10.26 4.04
C SER A 72 -6.54 8.90 4.20
N PHE A 73 -6.61 8.37 5.40
CA PHE A 73 -7.40 7.16 5.65
C PHE A 73 -8.92 7.41 5.60
N THR A 74 -9.36 8.64 5.79
CA THR A 74 -10.78 9.01 5.94
C THR A 74 -11.22 10.19 5.09
N GLU A 75 -10.29 10.95 4.49
CA GLU A 75 -10.59 12.21 3.81
C GLU A 75 -9.95 12.27 2.43
N ASP A 76 -10.65 12.91 1.50
CA ASP A 76 -10.11 13.34 0.21
C ASP A 76 -9.17 14.53 0.46
N ILE A 77 -7.90 14.35 0.18
CA ILE A 77 -6.90 15.43 0.32
C ILE A 77 -6.73 16.16 -1.01
N ASN A 78 -6.54 15.42 -2.09
CA ASN A 78 -6.33 15.96 -3.43
C ASN A 78 -6.43 14.86 -4.51
N ILE A 79 -7.50 14.07 -4.49
CA ILE A 79 -7.69 12.96 -5.43
C ILE A 79 -7.60 13.44 -6.88
N ASP A 80 -8.30 14.51 -7.23
CA ASP A 80 -8.33 15.01 -8.62
C ASP A 80 -6.95 15.43 -9.13
N SER A 81 -6.17 16.12 -8.29
CA SER A 81 -4.80 16.50 -8.62
C SER A 81 -3.89 15.28 -8.77
N THR A 82 -4.08 14.26 -7.94
CA THR A 82 -3.32 13.00 -8.00
C THR A 82 -3.66 12.22 -9.27
N VAL A 83 -4.93 12.18 -9.65
CA VAL A 83 -5.38 11.59 -10.92
C VAL A 83 -4.81 12.35 -12.12
N PHE A 84 -4.79 13.68 -12.07
CA PHE A 84 -4.15 14.49 -13.12
C PHE A 84 -2.66 14.16 -13.28
N LEU A 85 -1.91 14.08 -12.17
CA LEU A 85 -0.48 13.69 -12.19
C LEU A 85 -0.27 12.31 -12.83
N SER A 86 -1.19 11.37 -12.67
CA SER A 86 -1.07 10.03 -13.23
C SER A 86 -1.02 10.01 -14.76
N GLN A 87 -1.55 11.04 -15.42
CA GLN A 87 -1.57 11.10 -16.89
C GLN A 87 -0.14 11.18 -17.47
N GLU A 88 0.78 11.79 -16.74
CA GLU A 88 2.19 11.89 -17.12
C GLU A 88 3.03 10.66 -16.73
N CYS A 89 2.41 9.68 -16.06
CA CYS A 89 3.11 8.51 -15.54
C CYS A 89 2.83 7.25 -16.37
N ASP A 90 3.75 6.30 -16.34
CA ASP A 90 3.63 5.01 -17.01
C ASP A 90 2.96 3.97 -16.09
N ILE A 91 3.11 4.14 -14.77
CA ILE A 91 2.65 3.20 -13.76
C ILE A 91 2.33 3.91 -12.45
N ILE A 92 1.40 3.36 -11.70
CA ILE A 92 0.94 3.87 -10.41
C ILE A 92 1.28 2.86 -9.32
N ILE A 93 1.92 3.33 -8.25
CA ILE A 93 2.12 2.61 -7.00
C ILE A 93 1.22 3.26 -5.96
N ALA A 94 0.15 2.58 -5.60
CA ALA A 94 -0.83 3.06 -4.65
C ALA A 94 -0.64 2.38 -3.29
N CYS A 95 -0.19 3.15 -2.32
CA CYS A 95 0.11 2.73 -0.95
C CYS A 95 -1.09 2.99 -0.05
N ILE A 96 -1.90 1.99 0.16
CA ILE A 96 -3.17 2.06 0.90
C ILE A 96 -3.18 1.07 2.08
N GLY A 97 -4.18 1.17 2.92
CA GLY A 97 -4.32 0.27 4.06
C GLY A 97 -4.95 0.93 5.28
N GLU A 98 -4.39 0.67 6.45
CA GLU A 98 -4.89 1.20 7.72
C GLU A 98 -3.77 1.75 8.61
N LYS A 99 -4.15 2.56 9.59
CA LYS A 99 -3.22 2.99 10.64
C LYS A 99 -2.80 1.80 11.51
N PRO A 100 -1.61 1.83 12.13
CA PRO A 100 -1.28 0.90 13.19
C PRO A 100 -2.42 0.80 14.21
N ALA A 101 -2.80 -0.40 14.57
CA ALA A 101 -3.95 -0.66 15.40
C ALA A 101 -3.57 -1.59 16.55
N THR A 102 -4.07 -1.31 17.75
CA THR A 102 -3.84 -2.15 18.92
C THR A 102 -5.01 -2.11 19.89
N GLU A 103 -5.37 -3.26 20.40
CA GLU A 103 -6.35 -3.49 21.46
C GLU A 103 -7.72 -2.82 21.18
N LYS A 104 -8.57 -2.75 22.21
CA LYS A 104 -9.95 -2.29 22.12
C LYS A 104 -10.14 -0.90 21.47
N PRO A 105 -9.29 0.11 21.71
CA PRO A 105 -9.43 1.41 21.03
C PRO A 105 -9.34 1.35 19.51
N SER A 106 -8.82 0.26 18.97
CA SER A 106 -8.67 0.04 17.52
C SER A 106 -9.65 -1.00 16.97
N ASP A 107 -10.64 -1.40 17.74
CA ASP A 107 -11.70 -2.30 17.27
C ASP A 107 -12.47 -1.63 16.13
N ILE A 108 -12.87 -2.45 15.19
CA ILE A 108 -13.65 -2.03 14.03
C ILE A 108 -14.83 -3.01 13.83
N GLU A 109 -15.94 -2.49 13.39
CA GLU A 109 -17.12 -3.31 13.07
C GLU A 109 -17.04 -3.84 11.62
N GLU A 110 -16.41 -3.07 10.71
CA GLU A 110 -16.35 -3.40 9.30
C GLU A 110 -14.91 -3.55 8.80
N LEU A 111 -14.66 -4.59 8.02
CA LEU A 111 -13.37 -4.83 7.39
C LEU A 111 -13.19 -4.08 6.07
N GLU A 112 -14.22 -3.46 5.53
CA GLU A 112 -14.11 -2.71 4.27
C GLU A 112 -13.02 -1.64 4.37
N LEU A 113 -12.25 -1.49 3.31
CA LEU A 113 -11.36 -0.35 3.16
C LEU A 113 -12.20 0.93 3.06
N SER A 114 -11.69 2.05 3.55
CA SER A 114 -12.46 3.29 3.54
C SER A 114 -12.88 3.70 2.12
N GLU A 115 -14.08 4.25 2.00
CA GLU A 115 -14.65 4.67 0.70
C GLU A 115 -13.75 5.66 -0.04
N VAL A 116 -13.06 6.53 0.67
CA VAL A 116 -12.17 7.52 0.06
C VAL A 116 -10.95 6.87 -0.57
N GLN A 117 -10.38 5.82 0.03
CA GLN A 117 -9.31 5.04 -0.56
C GLN A 117 -9.79 4.23 -1.78
N LEU A 118 -10.98 3.64 -1.69
CA LEU A 118 -11.62 2.98 -2.84
C LEU A 118 -11.86 3.97 -3.99
N LYS A 119 -12.34 5.18 -3.70
CA LYS A 119 -12.54 6.26 -4.67
C LYS A 119 -11.24 6.63 -5.39
N LEU A 120 -10.15 6.82 -4.64
CA LEU A 120 -8.83 7.11 -5.21
C LEU A 120 -8.44 6.05 -6.26
N ILE A 121 -8.51 4.76 -5.90
CA ILE A 121 -8.10 3.68 -6.80
C ILE A 121 -9.02 3.57 -8.02
N LYS A 122 -10.34 3.74 -7.85
CA LYS A 122 -11.30 3.73 -8.96
C LYS A 122 -11.01 4.87 -9.95
N ASN A 123 -10.75 6.08 -9.46
CA ASN A 123 -10.45 7.24 -10.30
C ASN A 123 -9.10 7.06 -11.03
N LEU A 124 -8.09 6.53 -10.35
CA LEU A 124 -6.80 6.21 -10.98
C LEU A 124 -6.96 5.11 -12.04
N ALA A 125 -7.76 4.09 -11.80
CA ALA A 125 -8.01 3.02 -12.77
C ALA A 125 -8.69 3.53 -14.04
N ALA A 126 -9.54 4.55 -13.94
CA ALA A 126 -10.19 5.18 -15.09
C ALA A 126 -9.20 5.82 -16.06
N THR A 127 -7.97 6.13 -15.63
CA THR A 127 -6.89 6.63 -16.50
C THR A 127 -6.29 5.58 -17.42
N GLY A 128 -6.60 4.29 -17.20
CA GLY A 128 -6.05 3.18 -17.95
C GLY A 128 -4.59 2.81 -17.61
N LYS A 129 -3.98 3.53 -16.66
CA LYS A 129 -2.59 3.24 -16.24
C LYS A 129 -2.55 1.98 -15.35
N PRO A 130 -1.51 1.13 -15.48
CA PRO A 130 -1.37 -0.03 -14.60
C PRO A 130 -1.15 0.39 -13.14
N ILE A 131 -1.90 -0.23 -12.23
CA ILE A 131 -1.83 0.05 -10.79
C ILE A 131 -1.20 -1.15 -10.09
N VAL A 132 -0.22 -0.88 -9.24
CA VAL A 132 0.29 -1.80 -8.22
C VAL A 132 -0.22 -1.31 -6.87
N LEU A 133 -1.00 -2.16 -6.19
CA LEU A 133 -1.43 -1.88 -4.82
C LEU A 133 -0.38 -2.39 -3.84
N LEU A 134 0.01 -1.52 -2.93
CA LEU A 134 0.76 -1.88 -1.72
C LEU A 134 -0.20 -1.76 -0.54
N LEU A 135 -0.46 -2.88 0.11
CA LEU A 135 -1.34 -2.95 1.27
C LEU A 135 -0.50 -2.91 2.55
N LEU A 136 -0.58 -1.79 3.26
CA LEU A 136 0.06 -1.58 4.57
C LEU A 136 -1.03 -1.71 5.64
N GLU A 137 -1.19 -2.90 6.18
CA GLU A 137 -2.30 -3.20 7.07
C GLU A 137 -1.98 -4.40 7.98
N GLY A 138 -2.45 -4.34 9.22
CA GLY A 138 -2.35 -5.46 10.15
C GLY A 138 -3.51 -6.44 9.98
N ARG A 139 -4.70 -5.94 9.68
CA ARG A 139 -5.92 -6.70 9.43
C ARG A 139 -6.22 -6.73 7.94
N PRO A 140 -6.71 -7.85 7.39
CA PRO A 140 -7.03 -7.94 5.96
C PRO A 140 -8.26 -7.08 5.62
N ARG A 141 -8.04 -5.86 5.15
CA ARG A 141 -9.10 -4.96 4.73
C ARG A 141 -9.68 -5.40 3.39
N ILE A 142 -11.00 -5.41 3.26
CA ILE A 142 -11.67 -5.88 2.06
C ILE A 142 -11.42 -4.95 0.88
N ILE A 143 -10.84 -5.51 -0.18
CA ILE A 143 -10.43 -4.80 -1.40
C ILE A 143 -11.14 -5.33 -2.66
N ARG A 144 -12.24 -6.05 -2.53
CA ARG A 144 -12.92 -6.76 -3.64
C ARG A 144 -13.22 -5.86 -4.85
N GLU A 145 -13.49 -4.58 -4.62
CA GLU A 145 -13.85 -3.63 -5.67
C GLU A 145 -12.65 -3.12 -6.47
N ILE A 146 -11.47 -3.12 -5.85
CA ILE A 146 -10.24 -2.58 -6.45
C ILE A 146 -9.23 -3.67 -6.83
N GLU A 147 -9.41 -4.90 -6.35
CA GLU A 147 -8.57 -6.05 -6.72
C GLU A 147 -8.52 -6.22 -8.24
N VAL A 148 -9.69 -6.19 -8.88
CA VAL A 148 -9.84 -6.42 -10.33
C VAL A 148 -9.29 -5.26 -11.17
N LEU A 149 -9.17 -4.07 -10.60
CA LEU A 149 -8.62 -2.87 -11.21
C LEU A 149 -7.09 -2.82 -11.16
N SER A 150 -6.48 -3.73 -10.41
CA SER A 150 -5.05 -3.70 -10.10
C SER A 150 -4.28 -4.71 -10.93
N LYS A 151 -3.12 -4.31 -11.44
CA LYS A 151 -2.21 -5.19 -12.20
C LYS A 151 -1.47 -6.17 -11.28
N ALA A 152 -1.10 -5.69 -10.10
CA ALA A 152 -0.47 -6.48 -9.04
C ALA A 152 -0.88 -5.96 -7.66
N ILE A 153 -0.82 -6.85 -6.67
CA ILE A 153 -1.10 -6.52 -5.27
C ILE A 153 0.00 -7.13 -4.41
N ILE A 154 0.59 -6.31 -3.56
CA ILE A 154 1.60 -6.73 -2.59
C ILE A 154 1.03 -6.48 -1.20
N MET A 155 0.87 -7.54 -0.42
CA MET A 155 0.56 -7.45 1.00
C MET A 155 1.88 -7.25 1.75
N ALA A 156 2.11 -6.03 2.20
CA ALA A 156 3.32 -5.66 2.91
C ALA A 156 3.18 -5.82 4.44
N TYR A 157 1.95 -5.98 4.94
CA TYR A 157 1.67 -5.99 6.37
C TYR A 157 2.16 -4.70 7.05
N LEU A 158 2.89 -4.84 8.13
CA LEU A 158 3.52 -3.78 8.89
C LEU A 158 5.05 -4.06 8.90
N PRO A 159 5.77 -3.64 7.86
CA PRO A 159 7.13 -4.09 7.59
C PRO A 159 8.20 -3.45 8.49
N GLY A 160 7.81 -2.47 9.33
CA GLY A 160 8.73 -1.73 10.17
C GLY A 160 9.52 -0.66 9.42
N GLN A 161 10.43 0.00 10.12
CA GLN A 161 11.14 1.18 9.61
C GLN A 161 12.09 0.90 8.42
N GLU A 162 12.46 -0.36 8.18
CA GLU A 162 13.21 -0.77 6.98
C GLU A 162 12.31 -1.11 5.80
N GLY A 163 11.00 -1.09 6.02
CA GLY A 163 9.99 -1.49 5.03
C GLY A 163 10.02 -0.70 3.74
N GLY A 164 10.35 0.60 3.79
CA GLY A 164 10.45 1.42 2.58
C GLY A 164 11.47 0.87 1.60
N LYS A 165 12.69 0.59 2.06
CA LYS A 165 13.76 0.00 1.23
C LYS A 165 13.43 -1.40 0.77
N ALA A 166 12.94 -2.26 1.67
CA ALA A 166 12.58 -3.64 1.32
C ALA A 166 11.47 -3.70 0.24
N ILE A 167 10.47 -2.83 0.32
CA ILE A 167 9.43 -2.71 -0.69
C ILE A 167 10.01 -2.23 -2.02
N ALA A 168 10.89 -1.23 -2.00
CA ALA A 168 11.53 -0.76 -3.22
C ALA A 168 12.39 -1.85 -3.87
N ASP A 169 13.20 -2.61 -3.11
CA ASP A 169 13.99 -3.73 -3.62
C ASP A 169 13.10 -4.77 -4.31
N LEU A 170 11.93 -5.05 -3.73
CA LEU A 170 10.97 -5.98 -4.28
C LEU A 170 10.33 -5.43 -5.58
N LEU A 171 9.94 -4.17 -5.61
CA LEU A 171 9.34 -3.52 -6.78
C LEU A 171 10.33 -3.48 -7.96
N PHE A 172 11.60 -3.19 -7.71
CA PHE A 172 12.62 -3.08 -8.74
C PHE A 172 13.32 -4.41 -9.07
N GLY A 173 12.92 -5.50 -8.40
CA GLY A 173 13.39 -6.85 -8.71
C GLY A 173 14.76 -7.21 -8.15
N ASP A 174 15.28 -6.43 -7.21
CA ASP A 174 16.51 -6.75 -6.50
C ASP A 174 16.30 -7.96 -5.56
N CYS A 175 15.05 -8.25 -5.19
CA CYS A 175 14.66 -9.48 -4.52
C CYS A 175 13.32 -10.01 -5.05
N ASN A 176 13.11 -11.33 -4.93
CA ASN A 176 11.86 -11.98 -5.31
C ASN A 176 10.97 -12.20 -4.07
N PRO A 177 9.67 -11.89 -4.17
CA PRO A 177 8.73 -12.20 -3.09
C PRO A 177 8.60 -13.72 -2.93
N SER A 178 8.85 -14.22 -1.75
CA SER A 178 8.73 -15.65 -1.39
C SER A 178 7.62 -15.92 -0.38
N GLY A 179 7.12 -14.88 0.28
CA GLY A 179 6.07 -14.97 1.28
C GLY A 179 4.74 -15.44 0.71
N ARG A 180 3.95 -16.12 1.55
CA ARG A 180 2.59 -16.55 1.24
C ARG A 180 1.65 -16.02 2.31
N LEU A 181 0.40 -15.74 1.93
CA LEU A 181 -0.62 -15.38 2.91
C LEU A 181 -0.85 -16.56 3.87
N PRO A 182 -0.79 -16.32 5.19
CA PRO A 182 -1.04 -17.37 6.18
C PRO A 182 -2.53 -17.64 6.39
N TYR A 183 -3.40 -16.94 5.66
CA TYR A 183 -4.86 -17.05 5.75
C TYR A 183 -5.49 -16.83 4.37
N THR A 184 -6.77 -17.20 4.26
CA THR A 184 -7.58 -16.82 3.10
C THR A 184 -7.99 -15.37 3.22
N TYR A 185 -7.60 -14.55 2.24
CA TYR A 185 -7.96 -13.13 2.24
C TYR A 185 -9.48 -12.97 2.10
N PRO A 186 -10.17 -12.24 2.99
CA PRO A 186 -11.61 -12.16 3.00
C PRO A 186 -12.14 -11.35 1.81
N ARG A 187 -13.22 -11.83 1.23
CA ARG A 187 -13.92 -11.12 0.16
C ARG A 187 -15.11 -10.30 0.66
N TYR A 188 -15.64 -10.68 1.80
CA TYR A 188 -16.80 -10.06 2.46
C TYR A 188 -16.60 -10.11 3.97
N SER A 189 -17.15 -9.12 4.68
CA SER A 189 -17.30 -9.21 6.14
C SER A 189 -18.09 -10.48 6.47
N GLY A 190 -17.64 -11.25 7.45
CA GLY A 190 -18.27 -12.51 7.81
C GLY A 190 -17.96 -13.72 6.92
N SER A 191 -17.04 -13.63 5.97
CA SER A 191 -16.63 -14.74 5.09
C SER A 191 -15.90 -15.90 5.79
N ILE A 192 -15.91 -15.95 7.10
CA ILE A 192 -15.24 -16.94 7.95
C ILE A 192 -15.65 -18.40 7.62
N LEU A 193 -16.83 -18.59 7.04
CA LEU A 193 -17.40 -19.92 6.77
C LEU A 193 -16.79 -20.65 5.55
N LYS A 194 -15.83 -20.08 4.83
CA LYS A 194 -15.20 -20.72 3.66
C LYS A 194 -13.68 -20.82 3.74
N SER A 195 -13.09 -20.76 4.90
CA SER A 195 -11.67 -21.10 5.05
C SER A 195 -11.54 -22.63 4.98
N ASN A 196 -11.54 -23.15 3.76
CA ASN A 196 -11.09 -24.52 3.54
C ASN A 196 -9.58 -24.53 3.78
N TYR A 197 -9.18 -24.80 5.01
CA TYR A 197 -7.87 -25.36 5.29
C TYR A 197 -7.79 -26.69 4.56
N LYS A 198 -7.35 -26.68 3.34
CA LYS A 198 -6.77 -27.88 2.72
C LYS A 198 -5.33 -27.90 3.21
N GLY A 199 -5.08 -28.72 4.22
CA GLY A 199 -3.74 -29.11 4.62
C GLY A 199 -2.97 -29.76 3.47
#